data_407a307ea70ed197fb185dd26c200549
#
_entry.id   407a307ea70ed197fb185dd26c200549
#
_cell.length_a   1.000
_cell.length_b   1.000
_cell.length_c   1.000
_cell.angle_alpha   90.00
_cell.angle_beta   90.00
_cell.angle_gamma   90.00
#
_symmetry.space_group_name_H-M   'P 1'
#
loop_
_entity.id
_entity.type
_entity.pdbx_description
1 polymer ?
#
loop_
_entity_poly.entity_id
_entity_poly.type
_entity_poly.pdbx_seq_one_letter_code
_entity_poly.pdbx_strand_id
1 'polypeptide(L)'
;MVTEGRLPDEITNLTVGYRRVPAGKIVNAVTWMEARAPVPGLARPLTMTRITKPDNASYRAVFLEIGARWLWDRAAEMSDAEIAAHFADPRQHLYYGHDESGAHVGMVEFSVAEDNEIEITYFGLFPSLTGRGFGKRLMAGALDQAWRLRPSRIWLHTSSFDHHSVIGFYRACGFEPFATGFEIADDPRIKGTLPRDAAPQIPLIETEWSPDAR
;
A
#
# COMPACT_ATOMS: atom_id res chain seq x y z
N MET A 1 -8.43 -7.69 -7.20
CA MET A 1 -7.29 -8.49 -6.69
C MET A 1 -6.16 -8.31 -7.69
N VAL A 2 -5.27 -7.34 -7.43
CA VAL A 2 -4.05 -7.18 -8.24
C VAL A 2 -3.21 -8.42 -7.96
N THR A 3 -2.91 -9.19 -8.99
CA THR A 3 -2.03 -10.36 -8.88
C THR A 3 -0.66 -9.87 -8.43
N GLU A 4 -0.25 -10.34 -7.27
CA GLU A 4 1.04 -10.03 -6.67
C GLU A 4 2.16 -10.22 -7.70
N GLY A 5 2.99 -9.20 -7.90
CA GLY A 5 4.27 -9.30 -8.59
C GLY A 5 4.29 -9.07 -10.10
N ARG A 6 3.19 -8.68 -10.75
CA ARG A 6 3.20 -8.41 -12.19
C ARG A 6 2.35 -7.19 -12.54
N LEU A 7 2.87 -6.34 -13.45
CA LEU A 7 2.03 -5.33 -14.08
C LEU A 7 0.87 -6.02 -14.80
N PRO A 8 -0.36 -5.51 -14.67
CA PRO A 8 -1.47 -6.00 -15.46
C PRO A 8 -1.16 -5.87 -16.95
N ASP A 9 -1.70 -6.77 -17.77
CA ASP A 9 -1.55 -6.74 -19.21
C ASP A 9 -2.00 -5.38 -19.78
N GLU A 10 -1.30 -4.90 -20.81
CA GLU A 10 -1.64 -3.62 -21.44
C GLU A 10 -3.09 -3.63 -21.94
N ILE A 11 -3.84 -2.59 -21.57
CA ILE A 11 -5.15 -2.35 -22.16
C ILE A 11 -4.92 -1.77 -23.56
N THR A 12 -5.03 -2.61 -24.58
CA THR A 12 -4.78 -2.24 -25.97
C THR A 12 -5.82 -1.28 -26.59
N ASN A 13 -6.95 -1.02 -25.90
CA ASN A 13 -8.07 -0.21 -26.41
C ASN A 13 -8.45 0.97 -25.51
N LEU A 14 -7.47 1.70 -24.96
CA LEU A 14 -7.74 2.96 -24.26
C LEU A 14 -8.09 4.05 -25.28
N THR A 15 -9.38 4.42 -25.35
CA THR A 15 -9.83 5.57 -26.12
C THR A 15 -9.86 6.83 -25.25
N VAL A 16 -9.39 7.95 -25.81
CA VAL A 16 -9.46 9.26 -25.15
C VAL A 16 -10.92 9.64 -24.85
N GLY A 17 -11.19 10.19 -23.67
CA GLY A 17 -12.49 10.69 -23.26
C GLY A 17 -12.90 10.26 -21.85
N TYR A 18 -14.06 10.74 -21.42
CA TYR A 18 -14.63 10.39 -20.13
C TYR A 18 -15.32 9.04 -20.18
N ARG A 19 -15.17 8.28 -19.10
CA ARG A 19 -15.93 7.04 -18.88
C ARG A 19 -16.59 7.13 -17.52
N ARG A 20 -17.87 6.78 -17.48
CA ARG A 20 -18.59 6.63 -16.22
C ARG A 20 -18.28 5.26 -15.62
N VAL A 21 -18.18 5.26 -14.30
CA VAL A 21 -18.03 4.05 -13.51
C VAL A 21 -19.37 3.76 -12.84
N PRO A 22 -19.84 2.52 -12.82
CA PRO A 22 -21.06 2.13 -12.13
C PRO A 22 -21.06 2.54 -10.65
N ALA A 23 -22.22 2.76 -10.08
CA ALA A 23 -22.36 2.94 -8.63
C ALA A 23 -21.79 1.73 -7.88
N GLY A 24 -21.27 1.94 -6.69
CA GLY A 24 -20.61 0.90 -5.91
C GLY A 24 -19.17 0.60 -6.33
N LYS A 25 -18.66 1.26 -7.37
CA LYS A 25 -17.28 1.13 -7.82
C LYS A 25 -16.49 2.41 -7.55
N ILE A 26 -15.19 2.24 -7.35
CA ILE A 26 -14.20 3.31 -7.27
C ILE A 26 -13.18 3.18 -8.38
N VAL A 27 -12.61 4.31 -8.82
CA VAL A 27 -11.51 4.34 -9.78
C VAL A 27 -10.29 4.92 -9.11
N ASN A 28 -9.20 4.24 -9.26
CA ASN A 28 -7.92 4.55 -8.68
C ASN A 28 -6.87 4.73 -9.79
N ALA A 29 -6.27 5.90 -9.90
CA ALA A 29 -5.10 6.08 -10.75
C ALA A 29 -3.87 5.55 -10.02
N VAL A 30 -3.15 4.62 -10.66
CA VAL A 30 -2.02 3.90 -10.07
C VAL A 30 -0.73 4.33 -10.75
N THR A 31 0.33 4.52 -9.97
CA THR A 31 1.69 4.77 -10.46
C THR A 31 2.62 3.71 -9.88
N TRP A 32 3.30 2.96 -10.75
CA TRP A 32 4.35 2.03 -10.36
C TRP A 32 5.69 2.74 -10.33
N MET A 33 6.45 2.51 -9.26
CA MET A 33 7.75 3.15 -9.03
C MET A 33 8.78 2.10 -8.63
N GLU A 34 10.04 2.29 -9.05
CA GLU A 34 11.13 1.37 -8.75
C GLU A 34 12.37 2.07 -8.23
N ALA A 35 13.15 1.36 -7.41
CA ALA A 35 14.50 1.70 -7.01
C ALA A 35 15.44 0.57 -7.41
N ARG A 36 16.57 0.91 -8.07
CA ARG A 36 17.55 -0.07 -8.57
C ARG A 36 18.87 -0.06 -7.80
N ALA A 37 19.00 0.84 -6.85
CA ALA A 37 20.15 0.93 -5.96
C ALA A 37 19.78 1.58 -4.63
N PRO A 38 20.47 1.28 -3.54
CA PRO A 38 20.33 1.98 -2.28
C PRO A 38 20.63 3.48 -2.42
N VAL A 39 19.90 4.32 -1.70
CA VAL A 39 20.19 5.76 -1.58
C VAL A 39 21.03 6.00 -0.33
N PRO A 40 22.33 6.36 -0.48
CA PRO A 40 23.17 6.64 0.67
C PRO A 40 22.65 7.83 1.49
N GLY A 41 22.58 7.67 2.82
CA GLY A 41 22.23 8.77 3.72
C GLY A 41 20.80 9.25 3.63
N LEU A 42 19.87 8.41 3.17
CA LEU A 42 18.46 8.75 3.02
C LEU A 42 17.85 9.33 4.32
N ALA A 43 18.02 8.63 5.43
CA ALA A 43 17.65 9.06 6.78
C ALA A 43 18.24 8.10 7.81
N ARG A 44 18.31 8.51 9.08
CA ARG A 44 18.58 7.57 10.18
C ARG A 44 17.43 6.57 10.26
N PRO A 45 17.66 5.26 10.03
CA PRO A 45 16.58 4.28 9.99
C PRO A 45 15.92 4.11 11.37
N LEU A 46 14.66 3.70 11.37
CA LEU A 46 14.00 3.16 12.56
C LEU A 46 14.52 1.76 12.87
N THR A 47 14.38 1.35 14.12
CA THR A 47 14.55 -0.07 14.47
C THR A 47 13.40 -0.88 13.85
N MET A 48 13.74 -1.88 13.04
CA MET A 48 12.77 -2.72 12.34
C MET A 48 12.70 -4.10 13.00
N THR A 49 11.52 -4.48 13.46
CA THR A 49 11.25 -5.81 14.02
C THR A 49 10.49 -6.65 13.01
N ARG A 50 11.10 -7.76 12.54
CA ARG A 50 10.42 -8.71 11.64
C ARG A 50 9.40 -9.51 12.43
N ILE A 51 8.18 -9.61 11.89
CA ILE A 51 7.09 -10.39 12.45
C ILE A 51 6.82 -11.58 11.52
N THR A 52 7.15 -12.78 11.97
CA THR A 52 7.00 -14.00 11.17
C THR A 52 5.69 -14.76 11.44
N LYS A 53 5.06 -14.48 12.57
CA LYS A 53 3.76 -15.05 12.96
C LYS A 53 2.98 -13.97 13.69
N PRO A 54 2.32 -13.05 12.95
CA PRO A 54 1.53 -12.04 13.62
C PRO A 54 0.33 -12.66 14.35
N ASP A 55 -0.03 -12.08 15.47
CA ASP A 55 -1.37 -12.27 16.02
C ASP A 55 -2.37 -11.64 15.06
N ASN A 56 -3.34 -12.40 14.59
CA ASN A 56 -4.26 -11.98 13.52
C ASN A 56 -5.06 -10.73 13.88
N ALA A 57 -5.54 -10.65 15.15
CA ALA A 57 -6.30 -9.50 15.61
C ALA A 57 -5.44 -8.23 15.66
N SER A 58 -4.22 -8.35 16.18
CA SER A 58 -3.24 -7.25 16.23
C SER A 58 -2.82 -6.79 14.84
N TYR A 59 -2.59 -7.73 13.91
CA TYR A 59 -2.26 -7.41 12.53
C TYR A 59 -3.38 -6.61 11.86
N ARG A 60 -4.65 -7.09 11.96
CA ARG A 60 -5.80 -6.36 11.42
C ARG A 60 -5.94 -4.97 12.03
N ALA A 61 -5.80 -4.86 13.35
CA ALA A 61 -5.92 -3.57 14.03
C ALA A 61 -4.89 -2.57 13.51
N VAL A 62 -3.61 -2.96 13.43
CA VAL A 62 -2.54 -2.11 12.90
C VAL A 62 -2.76 -1.76 11.44
N PHE A 63 -3.10 -2.75 10.61
CA PHE A 63 -3.34 -2.56 9.18
C PHE A 63 -4.48 -1.56 8.93
N LEU A 64 -5.61 -1.71 9.61
CA LEU A 64 -6.78 -0.86 9.44
C LEU A 64 -6.57 0.52 10.06
N GLU A 65 -5.92 0.64 11.21
CA GLU A 65 -5.62 1.94 11.81
C GLU A 65 -4.75 2.81 10.88
N ILE A 66 -3.78 2.21 10.20
CA ILE A 66 -2.92 2.89 9.25
C ILE A 66 -3.64 3.14 7.91
N GLY A 67 -4.33 2.13 7.40
CA GLY A 67 -4.72 2.03 6.00
C GLY A 67 -6.17 2.38 5.67
N ALA A 68 -7.12 2.32 6.62
CA ALA A 68 -8.55 2.53 6.32
C ALA A 68 -8.83 3.91 5.69
N ARG A 69 -8.07 4.95 6.06
CA ARG A 69 -8.13 6.29 5.45
C ARG A 69 -7.68 6.34 3.98
N TRP A 70 -7.05 5.28 3.49
CA TRP A 70 -6.57 5.07 2.12
C TRP A 70 -7.30 3.93 1.42
N LEU A 71 -8.40 3.45 2.01
CA LEU A 71 -9.21 2.32 1.57
C LEU A 71 -8.45 0.97 1.52
N TRP A 72 -7.46 0.79 2.37
CA TRP A 72 -6.83 -0.53 2.54
C TRP A 72 -7.81 -1.46 3.27
N ASP A 73 -8.29 -2.48 2.59
CA ASP A 73 -9.32 -3.41 3.13
C ASP A 73 -8.87 -4.86 3.19
N ARG A 74 -7.73 -5.22 2.56
CA ARG A 74 -7.27 -6.62 2.48
C ARG A 74 -7.30 -7.36 3.82
N ALA A 75 -6.74 -6.78 4.88
CA ALA A 75 -6.72 -7.46 6.17
C ALA A 75 -8.11 -7.63 6.81
N ALA A 76 -9.09 -6.79 6.42
CA ALA A 76 -10.48 -6.96 6.85
C ALA A 76 -11.18 -8.09 6.07
N GLU A 77 -10.79 -8.32 4.82
CA GLU A 77 -11.36 -9.37 3.97
C GLU A 77 -10.80 -10.77 4.29
N MET A 78 -9.54 -10.86 4.71
CA MET A 78 -8.89 -12.14 4.99
C MET A 78 -9.44 -12.79 6.26
N SER A 79 -9.72 -14.09 6.19
CA SER A 79 -9.92 -14.93 7.37
C SER A 79 -8.63 -15.13 8.16
N ASP A 80 -8.73 -15.62 9.39
CA ASP A 80 -7.56 -15.92 10.22
C ASP A 80 -6.65 -16.99 9.59
N ALA A 81 -7.24 -17.96 8.91
CA ALA A 81 -6.48 -18.99 8.18
C ALA A 81 -5.71 -18.40 7.00
N GLU A 82 -6.30 -17.45 6.26
CA GLU A 82 -5.64 -16.78 5.13
C GLU A 82 -4.50 -15.87 5.60
N ILE A 83 -4.67 -15.12 6.71
CA ILE A 83 -3.57 -14.34 7.30
C ILE A 83 -2.43 -15.27 7.73
N ALA A 84 -2.75 -16.37 8.42
CA ALA A 84 -1.74 -17.32 8.85
C ALA A 84 -1.01 -17.96 7.67
N ALA A 85 -1.73 -18.34 6.61
CA ALA A 85 -1.15 -18.89 5.38
C ALA A 85 -0.27 -17.88 4.64
N HIS A 86 -0.73 -16.61 4.56
CA HIS A 86 0.04 -15.53 3.92
C HIS A 86 1.41 -15.36 4.60
N PHE A 87 1.46 -15.26 5.92
CA PHE A 87 2.74 -15.08 6.63
C PHE A 87 3.51 -16.39 6.87
N ALA A 88 2.95 -17.55 6.56
CA ALA A 88 3.68 -18.81 6.48
C ALA A 88 4.53 -18.91 5.19
N ASP A 89 4.20 -18.16 4.15
CA ASP A 89 5.03 -18.06 2.94
C ASP A 89 6.32 -17.29 3.27
N PRO A 90 7.51 -17.90 3.13
CA PRO A 90 8.79 -17.25 3.45
C PRO A 90 9.09 -16.03 2.59
N ARG A 91 8.39 -15.85 1.46
CA ARG A 91 8.52 -14.70 0.58
C ARG A 91 7.80 -13.46 1.13
N GLN A 92 6.87 -13.64 2.06
CA GLN A 92 6.14 -12.53 2.68
C GLN A 92 6.89 -12.01 3.91
N HIS A 93 7.09 -10.71 3.97
CA HIS A 93 7.84 -10.06 5.03
C HIS A 93 7.01 -8.95 5.65
N LEU A 94 6.73 -9.06 6.94
CA LEU A 94 6.12 -8.02 7.75
C LEU A 94 7.16 -7.45 8.72
N TYR A 95 7.27 -6.12 8.74
CA TYR A 95 8.09 -5.39 9.71
C TYR A 95 7.30 -4.32 10.42
N TYR A 96 7.52 -4.18 11.71
CA TYR A 96 7.10 -3.02 12.48
C TYR A 96 8.30 -2.13 12.77
N GLY A 97 8.12 -0.81 12.53
CA GLY A 97 9.12 0.20 12.85
C GLY A 97 8.90 0.75 14.24
N HIS A 98 10.00 0.95 14.99
CA HIS A 98 9.99 1.50 16.34
C HIS A 98 10.89 2.70 16.45
N ASP A 99 10.47 3.71 17.23
CA ASP A 99 11.30 4.86 17.56
C ASP A 99 12.32 4.53 18.67
N GLU A 100 13.04 5.55 19.13
CA GLU A 100 14.07 5.41 20.14
C GLU A 100 13.54 5.01 21.53
N SER A 101 12.24 5.24 21.78
CA SER A 101 11.59 4.80 23.02
C SER A 101 11.08 3.37 22.96
N GLY A 102 11.14 2.75 21.77
CA GLY A 102 10.53 1.45 21.47
C GLY A 102 9.05 1.55 21.10
N ALA A 103 8.50 2.75 20.94
CA ALA A 103 7.11 2.92 20.54
C ALA A 103 6.92 2.53 19.07
N HIS A 104 5.81 1.85 18.79
CA HIS A 104 5.44 1.41 17.44
C HIS A 104 5.05 2.62 16.57
N VAL A 105 5.69 2.78 15.44
CA VAL A 105 5.57 3.96 14.54
C VAL A 105 4.75 3.65 13.29
N GLY A 106 4.85 2.44 12.78
CA GLY A 106 4.17 2.04 11.55
C GLY A 106 4.60 0.67 11.08
N MET A 107 4.07 0.27 9.93
CA MET A 107 4.34 -1.04 9.35
C MET A 107 4.87 -0.96 7.92
N VAL A 108 5.57 -2.02 7.54
CA VAL A 108 5.97 -2.28 6.16
C VAL A 108 5.74 -3.75 5.87
N GLU A 109 5.11 -4.02 4.75
CA GLU A 109 4.95 -5.36 4.20
C GLU A 109 5.58 -5.40 2.81
N PHE A 110 6.37 -6.43 2.52
CA PHE A 110 6.90 -6.65 1.19
C PHE A 110 6.96 -8.12 0.84
N SER A 111 6.86 -8.41 -0.43
CA SER A 111 6.98 -9.74 -0.99
C SER A 111 8.24 -9.87 -1.87
N VAL A 112 8.83 -11.07 -1.87
CA VAL A 112 9.96 -11.42 -2.73
C VAL A 112 9.46 -12.29 -3.86
N ALA A 113 9.56 -11.81 -5.09
CA ALA A 113 9.17 -12.55 -6.30
C ALA A 113 10.21 -13.61 -6.69
N GLU A 114 9.83 -14.55 -7.56
CA GLU A 114 10.71 -15.64 -8.02
C GLU A 114 11.93 -15.14 -8.80
N ASP A 115 11.81 -14.01 -9.50
CA ASP A 115 12.89 -13.33 -10.22
C ASP A 115 13.79 -12.47 -9.32
N ASN A 116 13.65 -12.63 -7.99
CA ASN A 116 14.39 -11.89 -6.98
C ASN A 116 14.13 -10.38 -7.01
N GLU A 117 12.94 -9.96 -7.41
CA GLU A 117 12.44 -8.61 -7.21
C GLU A 117 11.69 -8.50 -5.88
N ILE A 118 11.66 -7.32 -5.30
CA ILE A 118 10.89 -7.06 -4.09
C ILE A 118 9.81 -6.03 -4.38
N GLU A 119 8.57 -6.37 -4.06
CA GLU A 119 7.45 -5.43 -4.02
C GLU A 119 7.21 -4.97 -2.59
N ILE A 120 7.23 -3.67 -2.32
CA ILE A 120 6.67 -3.10 -1.10
C ILE A 120 5.16 -3.00 -1.30
N THR A 121 4.42 -3.94 -0.71
CA THR A 121 2.97 -4.07 -0.87
C THR A 121 2.20 -3.11 0.02
N TYR A 122 2.67 -2.89 1.25
CA TYR A 122 2.08 -1.93 2.19
C TYR A 122 3.17 -1.17 2.94
N PHE A 123 3.00 0.13 3.03
CA PHE A 123 3.88 1.01 3.75
C PHE A 123 3.08 2.14 4.40
N GLY A 124 3.11 2.25 5.71
CA GLY A 124 2.35 3.31 6.38
C GLY A 124 2.77 3.56 7.82
N LEU A 125 2.46 4.78 8.25
CA LEU A 125 2.62 5.27 9.62
C LEU A 125 1.27 5.33 10.31
N PHE A 126 1.26 5.19 11.62
CA PHE A 126 0.09 5.59 12.40
C PHE A 126 -0.28 7.05 12.09
N PRO A 127 -1.57 7.38 11.94
CA PRO A 127 -2.02 8.71 11.53
C PRO A 127 -1.46 9.85 12.38
N SER A 128 -1.34 9.64 13.70
CA SER A 128 -0.81 10.62 14.66
C SER A 128 0.67 10.96 14.45
N LEU A 129 1.41 10.18 13.66
CA LEU A 129 2.84 10.33 13.41
C LEU A 129 3.15 10.89 12.02
N THR A 130 2.13 11.09 11.19
CA THR A 130 2.28 11.68 9.85
C THR A 130 2.79 13.13 9.97
N GLY A 131 3.66 13.53 9.03
CA GLY A 131 4.24 14.90 9.02
C GLY A 131 5.37 15.14 10.03
N ARG A 132 5.74 14.15 10.85
CA ARG A 132 6.76 14.28 11.91
C ARG A 132 8.14 13.72 11.50
N GLY A 133 8.36 13.46 10.21
CA GLY A 133 9.64 12.97 9.70
C GLY A 133 9.84 11.45 9.81
N PHE A 134 8.92 10.72 10.45
CA PHE A 134 9.04 9.28 10.61
C PHE A 134 8.96 8.49 9.30
N GLY A 135 8.27 9.00 8.27
CA GLY A 135 8.11 8.29 7.00
C GLY A 135 9.44 7.95 6.34
N LYS A 136 10.35 8.93 6.20
CA LYS A 136 11.69 8.67 5.62
C LYS A 136 12.51 7.71 6.47
N ARG A 137 12.39 7.76 7.77
CA ARG A 137 13.10 6.88 8.70
C ARG A 137 12.56 5.44 8.62
N LEU A 138 11.23 5.28 8.51
CA LEU A 138 10.59 3.97 8.31
C LEU A 138 11.02 3.39 6.95
N MET A 139 11.00 4.20 5.88
CA MET A 139 11.43 3.77 4.55
C MET A 139 12.92 3.40 4.53
N ALA A 140 13.78 4.18 5.18
CA ALA A 140 15.20 3.83 5.30
C ALA A 140 15.38 2.46 5.98
N GLY A 141 14.67 2.20 7.07
CA GLY A 141 14.68 0.90 7.75
C GLY A 141 14.16 -0.24 6.86
N ALA A 142 13.07 -0.02 6.13
CA ALA A 142 12.50 -0.99 5.21
C ALA A 142 13.48 -1.32 4.07
N LEU A 143 14.06 -0.30 3.44
CA LEU A 143 15.04 -0.47 2.37
C LEU A 143 16.31 -1.17 2.85
N ASP A 144 16.79 -0.88 4.07
CA ASP A 144 17.92 -1.61 4.66
C ASP A 144 17.62 -3.12 4.79
N GLN A 145 16.39 -3.49 5.17
CA GLN A 145 16.02 -4.90 5.24
C GLN A 145 15.88 -5.52 3.84
N ALA A 146 15.25 -4.82 2.91
CA ALA A 146 15.01 -5.31 1.56
C ALA A 146 16.33 -5.49 0.78
N TRP A 147 17.24 -4.50 0.77
CA TRP A 147 18.51 -4.58 0.07
C TRP A 147 19.46 -5.66 0.59
N ARG A 148 19.32 -6.11 1.86
CA ARG A 148 20.06 -7.27 2.40
C ARG A 148 19.74 -8.56 1.67
N LEU A 149 18.55 -8.68 1.07
CA LEU A 149 18.16 -9.83 0.25
C LEU A 149 18.76 -9.80 -1.16
N ARG A 150 19.48 -8.71 -1.52
CA ARG A 150 20.14 -8.50 -2.81
C ARG A 150 19.19 -8.61 -4.01
N PRO A 151 18.03 -7.92 -3.99
CA PRO A 151 17.11 -7.96 -5.12
C PRO A 151 17.72 -7.26 -6.34
N SER A 152 17.22 -7.62 -7.52
CA SER A 152 17.52 -6.92 -8.78
C SER A 152 16.93 -5.51 -8.82
N ARG A 153 15.75 -5.34 -8.20
CA ARG A 153 15.08 -4.05 -7.94
C ARG A 153 14.12 -4.16 -6.76
N ILE A 154 13.78 -3.01 -6.20
CA ILE A 154 12.64 -2.86 -5.27
C ILE A 154 11.63 -1.98 -5.98
N TRP A 155 10.37 -2.40 -5.99
CA TRP A 155 9.31 -1.61 -6.60
C TRP A 155 8.10 -1.54 -5.68
N LEU A 156 7.22 -0.61 -5.99
CA LEU A 156 5.95 -0.41 -5.32
C LEU A 156 4.94 0.19 -6.30
N HIS A 157 3.68 0.15 -5.94
CA HIS A 157 2.70 1.01 -6.56
C HIS A 157 2.09 1.94 -5.51
N THR A 158 1.66 3.10 -5.97
CA THR A 158 0.93 4.10 -5.18
C THR A 158 -0.24 4.60 -6.00
N SER A 159 -1.20 5.20 -5.34
CA SER A 159 -2.49 5.47 -5.93
C SER A 159 -2.98 6.90 -5.67
N SER A 160 -4.01 7.29 -6.43
CA SER A 160 -4.68 8.58 -6.21
C SER A 160 -5.45 8.65 -4.89
N PHE A 161 -5.62 7.53 -4.19
CA PHE A 161 -6.24 7.50 -2.87
C PHE A 161 -5.23 7.80 -1.75
N ASP A 162 -3.93 7.64 -2.02
CA ASP A 162 -2.87 7.90 -1.07
C ASP A 162 -2.66 9.41 -0.81
N HIS A 163 -1.81 9.71 0.14
CA HIS A 163 -1.50 11.11 0.47
C HIS A 163 -0.95 11.87 -0.74
N HIS A 164 -1.44 13.10 -0.99
CA HIS A 164 -1.10 13.89 -2.19
C HIS A 164 0.41 14.09 -2.41
N SER A 165 1.24 14.03 -1.38
CA SER A 165 2.70 14.18 -1.49
C SER A 165 3.44 12.85 -1.72
N VAL A 166 2.73 11.73 -1.89
CA VAL A 166 3.33 10.39 -1.86
C VAL A 166 4.34 10.17 -2.99
N ILE A 167 4.07 10.64 -4.21
CA ILE A 167 4.99 10.53 -5.35
C ILE A 167 6.31 11.26 -5.04
N GLY A 168 6.22 12.50 -4.53
CA GLY A 168 7.40 13.27 -4.12
C GLY A 168 8.18 12.60 -2.96
N PHE A 169 7.46 11.97 -2.04
CA PHE A 169 8.06 11.21 -0.95
C PHE A 169 8.85 10.00 -1.48
N TYR A 170 8.27 9.19 -2.36
CA TYR A 170 8.97 8.04 -2.93
C TYR A 170 10.15 8.44 -3.80
N ARG A 171 10.03 9.53 -4.60
CA ARG A 171 11.19 10.07 -5.34
C ARG A 171 12.33 10.48 -4.40
N ALA A 172 12.01 11.14 -3.29
CA ALA A 172 13.01 11.49 -2.29
C ALA A 172 13.61 10.26 -1.57
N CYS A 173 12.99 9.08 -1.70
CA CYS A 173 13.50 7.80 -1.22
C CYS A 173 14.23 6.98 -2.29
N GLY A 174 14.42 7.53 -3.51
CA GLY A 174 15.18 6.91 -4.59
C GLY A 174 14.33 6.08 -5.56
N PHE A 175 13.01 6.18 -5.50
CA PHE A 175 12.13 5.53 -6.47
C PHE A 175 11.83 6.44 -7.65
N GLU A 176 11.85 5.88 -8.87
CA GLU A 176 11.43 6.56 -10.08
C GLU A 176 10.19 5.89 -10.68
N PRO A 177 9.22 6.68 -11.17
CA PRO A 177 8.04 6.10 -11.81
C PRO A 177 8.42 5.43 -13.13
N PHE A 178 7.88 4.24 -13.39
CA PHE A 178 8.15 3.52 -14.64
C PHE A 178 6.88 3.10 -15.38
N ALA A 179 5.71 3.10 -14.73
CA ALA A 179 4.43 2.81 -15.36
C ALA A 179 3.29 3.55 -14.66
N THR A 180 2.19 3.74 -15.40
CA THR A 180 0.93 4.27 -14.87
C THR A 180 -0.23 3.46 -15.37
N GLY A 181 -1.31 3.40 -14.60
CA GLY A 181 -2.53 2.72 -14.96
C GLY A 181 -3.71 3.21 -14.15
N PHE A 182 -4.80 2.47 -14.21
CA PHE A 182 -5.95 2.69 -13.35
C PHE A 182 -6.54 1.34 -12.92
N GLU A 183 -7.13 1.35 -11.76
CA GLU A 183 -7.86 0.23 -11.20
C GLU A 183 -9.32 0.62 -11.02
N ILE A 184 -10.23 -0.31 -11.36
CA ILE A 184 -11.65 -0.22 -11.00
C ILE A 184 -11.92 -1.32 -9.99
N ALA A 185 -12.32 -0.93 -8.79
CA ALA A 185 -12.59 -1.87 -7.70
C ALA A 185 -14.00 -1.66 -7.12
N ASP A 186 -14.48 -2.63 -6.36
CA ASP A 186 -15.63 -2.44 -5.49
C ASP A 186 -15.28 -1.48 -4.36
N ASP A 187 -16.18 -0.55 -4.04
CA ASP A 187 -15.96 0.33 -2.89
C ASP A 187 -16.07 -0.47 -1.59
N PRO A 188 -15.01 -0.59 -0.78
CA PRO A 188 -14.99 -1.40 0.43
C PRO A 188 -15.95 -0.90 1.50
N ARG A 189 -16.37 0.37 1.44
CA ARG A 189 -17.37 0.97 2.33
C ARG A 189 -18.78 0.49 2.00
N ILE A 190 -19.06 0.22 0.71
CA ILE A 190 -20.34 -0.34 0.24
C ILE A 190 -20.36 -1.86 0.46
N LYS A 191 -19.23 -2.54 0.24
CA LYS A 191 -19.07 -3.96 0.59
C LYS A 191 -19.23 -4.21 2.10
N GLY A 192 -19.03 -3.19 2.94
CA GLY A 192 -19.07 -3.32 4.39
C GLY A 192 -17.78 -3.87 5.02
N THR A 193 -16.68 -3.95 4.25
CA THR A 193 -15.35 -4.33 4.77
C THR A 193 -14.67 -3.18 5.50
N LEU A 194 -15.02 -1.94 5.16
CA LEU A 194 -14.60 -0.73 5.88
C LEU A 194 -15.81 0.07 6.38
N PRO A 195 -15.64 0.88 7.45
CA PRO A 195 -16.65 1.81 7.89
C PRO A 195 -17.05 2.78 6.76
N ARG A 196 -18.33 3.17 6.72
CA ARG A 196 -18.86 4.06 5.67
C ARG A 196 -18.24 5.45 5.65
N ASP A 197 -17.71 5.91 6.77
CA ASP A 197 -16.98 7.17 6.95
C ASP A 197 -15.47 7.03 6.75
N ALA A 198 -14.98 5.86 6.39
CA ALA A 198 -13.59 5.67 6.00
C ALA A 198 -13.26 6.51 4.76
N ALA A 199 -12.08 7.10 4.71
CA ALA A 199 -11.58 7.88 3.57
C ALA A 199 -12.60 8.95 3.07
N PRO A 200 -13.03 9.90 3.90
CA PRO A 200 -14.07 10.88 3.55
C PRO A 200 -13.66 11.81 2.38
N GLN A 201 -12.38 11.87 2.04
CA GLN A 201 -11.87 12.61 0.89
C GLN A 201 -12.19 11.92 -0.46
N ILE A 202 -12.63 10.66 -0.45
CA ILE A 202 -12.99 9.89 -1.65
C ILE A 202 -14.53 9.83 -1.72
N PRO A 203 -15.15 10.35 -2.80
CA PRO A 203 -16.60 10.33 -2.94
C PRO A 203 -17.19 8.93 -2.84
N LEU A 204 -18.26 8.76 -2.08
CA LEU A 204 -19.02 7.52 -1.98
C LEU A 204 -20.25 7.62 -2.91
N ILE A 205 -20.28 6.81 -3.96
CA ILE A 205 -21.36 6.79 -4.97
C ILE A 205 -22.13 5.48 -4.86
N GLU A 206 -23.33 5.54 -4.28
CA GLU A 206 -24.14 4.35 -3.96
C GLU A 206 -25.25 4.08 -4.98
N THR A 207 -25.68 5.12 -5.70
CA THR A 207 -26.80 5.01 -6.64
C THR A 207 -26.38 5.45 -8.02
N GLU A 208 -26.92 4.78 -9.03
CA GLU A 208 -26.70 5.21 -10.42
C GLU A 208 -27.26 6.62 -10.63
N TRP A 209 -26.49 7.42 -11.35
CA TRP A 209 -26.96 8.73 -11.77
C TRP A 209 -28.09 8.57 -12.81
N SER A 210 -29.21 9.23 -12.58
CA SER A 210 -30.30 9.34 -13.54
C SER A 210 -30.52 10.80 -13.91
N PRO A 211 -30.67 11.14 -15.21
CA PRO A 211 -31.00 12.50 -15.62
C PRO A 211 -32.37 12.96 -15.09
N ASP A 212 -33.25 12.01 -14.75
CA ASP A 212 -34.64 12.26 -14.26
C ASP A 212 -34.71 12.36 -12.73
N ALA A 213 -33.61 12.17 -12.02
CA ALA A 213 -33.54 12.20 -10.55
C ALA A 213 -33.32 13.61 -9.98
N ARG A 214 -33.98 14.64 -10.53
CA ARG A 214 -34.00 16.01 -10.00
C ARG A 214 -35.29 16.34 -9.30
#